data_acab05d063d16877ce02ec818985d590
#
_entry.id   acab05d063d16877ce02ec818985d590
#
_cell.length_a   1.000
_cell.length_b   1.000
_cell.length_c   1.000
_cell.angle_alpha   90.00
_cell.angle_beta   90.00
_cell.angle_gamma   90.00
#
_symmetry.space_group_name_H-M   'P 1'
#
loop_
_entity.id
_entity.type
_entity.pdbx_description
1 polymer ?
#
loop_
_entity_poly.entity_id
_entity_poly.type
_entity_poly.pdbx_seq_one_letter_code
_entity_poly.pdbx_strand_id
1 'polypeptide(L)'
;MKQVLITGGAGFIGSHSADALLAQGFAVRVLDNFSNGKHANLDAGAMTTGRLTLVEGDVRDAACTDAAMKGVDAVLHLAAQVSVPRSVADPVESSTHNIAGFLNVLDAVRRHKIPRMVYASSAAVYGVPEALPLTEANTAKPMSPYGLEKFINDQYAALYRELYGVSSVGMRYFNVYGPRQDPKSPYAGVISKFADGLEGATALRVFGDGSQTRDFIYVGDVARANALALQGDVTGVLNVGTGTSVTLLELIDAMKEAFGKPAVVRHEPPATGDIAHSATNPARLTLTLGWAPVTTFVEGLRALAQSLRAT
;
A
#
# COMPACT_ATOMS: atom_id res chain seq x y z
N MET A 1 12.40 23.86 -3.75
CA MET A 1 12.12 22.55 -3.13
C MET A 1 10.90 21.96 -3.87
N LYS A 2 11.01 20.73 -4.36
CA LYS A 2 9.89 20.09 -5.08
C LYS A 2 8.75 19.75 -4.10
N GLN A 3 7.52 20.03 -4.50
CA GLN A 3 6.29 19.74 -3.75
C GLN A 3 5.67 18.45 -4.23
N VAL A 4 5.50 17.47 -3.36
CA VAL A 4 4.80 16.22 -3.66
C VAL A 4 3.43 16.22 -2.98
N LEU A 5 2.37 15.95 -3.73
CA LEU A 5 1.04 15.66 -3.16
C LEU A 5 0.94 14.16 -2.87
N ILE A 6 0.57 13.81 -1.64
CA ILE A 6 0.22 12.44 -1.24
C ILE A 6 -1.26 12.40 -0.89
N THR A 7 -2.08 11.74 -1.68
CA THR A 7 -3.46 11.45 -1.29
C THR A 7 -3.47 10.19 -0.42
N GLY A 8 -4.25 10.17 0.65
CA GLY A 8 -4.18 9.12 1.66
C GLY A 8 -2.89 9.18 2.49
N GLY A 9 -2.31 10.40 2.61
CA GLY A 9 -1.02 10.60 3.26
C GLY A 9 -1.01 10.43 4.77
N ALA A 10 -2.16 10.50 5.44
CA ALA A 10 -2.30 10.20 6.87
C ALA A 10 -2.53 8.71 7.17
N GLY A 11 -2.68 7.89 6.12
CA GLY A 11 -2.82 6.44 6.22
C GLY A 11 -1.50 5.71 6.48
N PHE A 12 -1.57 4.38 6.50
CA PHE A 12 -0.43 3.48 6.78
C PHE A 12 0.76 3.73 5.82
N ILE A 13 0.63 3.38 4.53
CA ILE A 13 1.72 3.52 3.55
C ILE A 13 2.02 5.00 3.27
N GLY A 14 0.97 5.85 3.26
CA GLY A 14 1.08 7.26 2.96
C GLY A 14 1.98 8.02 3.93
N SER A 15 1.82 7.80 5.23
CA SER A 15 2.59 8.47 6.26
C SER A 15 4.08 8.07 6.26
N HIS A 16 4.39 6.79 6.01
CA HIS A 16 5.78 6.36 5.82
C HIS A 16 6.41 6.94 4.55
N SER A 17 5.61 7.06 3.47
CA SER A 17 6.07 7.69 2.23
C SER A 17 6.29 9.20 2.43
N ALA A 18 5.46 9.87 3.24
CA ALA A 18 5.65 11.27 3.61
C ALA A 18 6.97 11.46 4.37
N ASP A 19 7.23 10.63 5.39
CA ASP A 19 8.48 10.67 6.16
C ASP A 19 9.72 10.46 5.25
N ALA A 20 9.66 9.48 4.35
CA ALA A 20 10.75 9.20 3.41
C ALA A 20 11.05 10.37 2.46
N LEU A 21 10.01 11.06 1.97
CA LEU A 21 10.16 12.23 1.10
C LEU A 21 10.65 13.47 1.87
N LEU A 22 10.14 13.72 3.08
CA LEU A 22 10.61 14.78 3.96
C LEU A 22 12.10 14.63 4.31
N ALA A 23 12.53 13.40 4.60
CA ALA A 23 13.95 13.08 4.87
C ALA A 23 14.85 13.37 3.66
N GLN A 24 14.34 13.25 2.43
CA GLN A 24 15.05 13.56 1.19
C GLN A 24 14.94 15.05 0.78
N GLY A 25 14.35 15.91 1.62
CA GLY A 25 14.28 17.35 1.37
C GLY A 25 13.11 17.80 0.50
N PHE A 26 12.14 16.94 0.20
CA PHE A 26 10.89 17.35 -0.47
C PHE A 26 9.99 18.13 0.50
N ALA A 27 9.13 18.98 -0.06
CA ALA A 27 7.92 19.43 0.63
C ALA A 27 6.78 18.44 0.34
N VAL A 28 5.95 18.18 1.33
CA VAL A 28 4.83 17.25 1.20
C VAL A 28 3.51 17.98 1.46
N ARG A 29 2.56 17.77 0.56
CA ARG A 29 1.16 18.11 0.81
C ARG A 29 0.39 16.81 0.97
N VAL A 30 -0.34 16.66 2.05
CA VAL A 30 -1.24 15.53 2.30
C VAL A 30 -2.66 15.94 1.98
N LEU A 31 -3.39 15.12 1.20
CA LEU A 31 -4.83 15.16 1.05
C LEU A 31 -5.40 13.88 1.66
N ASP A 32 -6.19 13.99 2.73
CA ASP A 32 -6.77 12.85 3.44
C ASP A 32 -8.13 13.22 4.03
N ASN A 33 -9.08 12.30 4.00
CA ASN A 33 -10.41 12.48 4.62
C ASN A 33 -10.51 11.84 6.01
N PHE A 34 -9.40 11.30 6.53
CA PHE A 34 -9.28 10.63 7.82
C PHE A 34 -10.26 9.48 8.08
N SER A 35 -10.78 8.86 7.01
CA SER A 35 -11.62 7.67 7.15
C SER A 35 -10.86 6.48 7.77
N ASN A 36 -9.55 6.38 7.52
CA ASN A 36 -8.63 5.41 8.13
C ASN A 36 -7.30 6.06 8.55
N GLY A 37 -6.98 7.23 8.02
CA GLY A 37 -5.80 8.01 8.39
C GLY A 37 -5.89 8.57 9.81
N LYS A 38 -4.74 8.89 10.40
CA LYS A 38 -4.65 9.48 11.74
C LYS A 38 -3.72 10.70 11.72
N HIS A 39 -4.13 11.79 12.37
CA HIS A 39 -3.26 12.98 12.52
C HIS A 39 -1.92 12.63 13.17
N ALA A 40 -1.93 11.70 14.14
CA ALA A 40 -0.72 11.22 14.82
C ALA A 40 0.30 10.52 13.91
N ASN A 41 -0.09 10.13 12.69
CA ASN A 41 0.82 9.55 11.71
C ASN A 41 1.64 10.61 10.96
N LEU A 42 1.29 11.90 11.06
CA LEU A 42 1.94 13.00 10.34
C LEU A 42 3.02 13.65 11.22
N ASP A 43 4.15 14.00 10.61
CA ASP A 43 5.27 14.67 11.29
C ASP A 43 4.89 16.08 11.73
N ALA A 44 4.65 16.25 13.04
CA ALA A 44 4.27 17.55 13.63
C ALA A 44 5.37 18.63 13.47
N GLY A 45 6.65 18.24 13.49
CA GLY A 45 7.76 19.17 13.26
C GLY A 45 7.79 19.68 11.82
N ALA A 46 7.55 18.81 10.85
CA ALA A 46 7.44 19.19 9.45
C ALA A 46 6.21 20.06 9.20
N MET A 47 5.10 19.82 9.90
CA MET A 47 3.92 20.69 9.84
C MET A 47 4.21 22.08 10.40
N THR A 48 4.86 22.18 11.55
CA THR A 48 5.23 23.48 12.18
C THR A 48 6.16 24.30 11.27
N THR A 49 7.06 23.65 10.55
CA THR A 49 8.00 24.32 9.64
C THR A 49 7.42 24.59 8.24
N GLY A 50 6.18 24.16 7.98
CA GLY A 50 5.54 24.26 6.66
C GLY A 50 6.08 23.32 5.60
N ARG A 51 6.96 22.39 5.95
CA ARG A 51 7.46 21.34 5.04
C ARG A 51 6.43 20.27 4.75
N LEU A 52 5.50 20.05 5.67
CA LEU A 52 4.31 19.25 5.48
C LEU A 52 3.08 20.14 5.64
N THR A 53 2.20 20.14 4.62
CA THR A 53 0.90 20.82 4.68
C THR A 53 -0.22 19.81 4.55
N LEU A 54 -1.32 20.04 5.26
CA LEU A 54 -2.48 19.16 5.27
C LEU A 54 -3.67 19.84 4.60
N VAL A 55 -4.32 19.12 3.71
CA VAL A 55 -5.65 19.43 3.15
C VAL A 55 -6.58 18.31 3.61
N GLU A 56 -7.53 18.63 4.46
CA GLU A 56 -8.57 17.68 4.84
C GLU A 56 -9.64 17.67 3.75
N GLY A 57 -9.81 16.50 3.10
CA GLY A 57 -10.73 16.40 1.97
C GLY A 57 -10.73 15.02 1.34
N ASP A 58 -11.69 14.79 0.44
CA ASP A 58 -11.96 13.51 -0.19
C ASP A 58 -11.62 13.56 -1.69
N VAL A 59 -10.91 12.55 -2.19
CA VAL A 59 -10.58 12.44 -3.63
C VAL A 59 -11.80 12.25 -4.52
N ARG A 60 -12.95 11.88 -3.95
CA ARG A 60 -14.23 11.83 -4.67
C ARG A 60 -14.78 13.22 -4.99
N ASP A 61 -14.34 14.24 -4.24
CA ASP A 61 -14.61 15.63 -4.56
C ASP A 61 -13.57 16.16 -5.56
N ALA A 62 -14.00 16.33 -6.81
CA ALA A 62 -13.14 16.78 -7.90
C ALA A 62 -12.62 18.21 -7.65
N ALA A 63 -13.41 19.10 -7.01
CA ALA A 63 -12.98 20.47 -6.72
C ALA A 63 -11.92 20.52 -5.63
N CYS A 64 -12.08 19.70 -4.58
CA CYS A 64 -11.10 19.55 -3.53
C CYS A 64 -9.77 18.97 -4.09
N THR A 65 -9.87 17.92 -4.91
CA THR A 65 -8.72 17.30 -5.58
C THR A 65 -7.99 18.31 -6.47
N ASP A 66 -8.72 19.09 -7.28
CA ASP A 66 -8.15 20.13 -8.15
C ASP A 66 -7.41 21.21 -7.36
N ALA A 67 -8.02 21.68 -6.28
CA ALA A 67 -7.40 22.67 -5.40
C ALA A 67 -6.09 22.15 -4.76
N ALA A 68 -6.05 20.86 -4.37
CA ALA A 68 -4.87 20.23 -3.79
C ALA A 68 -3.70 20.10 -4.79
N MET A 69 -3.96 20.10 -6.11
CA MET A 69 -2.95 19.99 -7.17
C MET A 69 -2.16 21.26 -7.46
N LYS A 70 -2.61 22.43 -6.97
CA LYS A 70 -1.96 23.71 -7.27
C LYS A 70 -0.52 23.78 -6.74
N GLY A 71 0.43 24.02 -7.66
CA GLY A 71 1.85 24.14 -7.32
C GLY A 71 2.54 22.83 -6.94
N VAL A 72 1.98 21.68 -7.35
CA VAL A 72 2.51 20.34 -7.10
C VAL A 72 3.41 19.89 -8.27
N ASP A 73 4.56 19.33 -7.96
CA ASP A 73 5.53 18.82 -8.95
C ASP A 73 5.37 17.31 -9.23
N ALA A 74 4.82 16.55 -8.27
CA ALA A 74 4.55 15.13 -8.44
C ALA A 74 3.42 14.66 -7.50
N VAL A 75 2.74 13.57 -7.88
CA VAL A 75 1.63 12.98 -7.11
C VAL A 75 1.93 11.55 -6.73
N LEU A 76 1.74 11.22 -5.46
CA LEU A 76 1.63 9.86 -4.94
C LEU A 76 0.20 9.59 -4.50
N HIS A 77 -0.54 8.83 -5.30
CA HIS A 77 -1.95 8.52 -5.03
C HIS A 77 -2.10 7.21 -4.28
N LEU A 78 -2.40 7.29 -2.98
CA LEU A 78 -2.60 6.14 -2.09
C LEU A 78 -4.01 6.11 -1.46
N ALA A 79 -4.80 7.18 -1.62
CA ALA A 79 -6.18 7.22 -1.13
C ALA A 79 -7.02 6.13 -1.82
N ALA A 80 -7.61 5.24 -1.03
CA ALA A 80 -8.41 4.13 -1.54
C ALA A 80 -9.26 3.50 -0.42
N GLN A 81 -10.36 2.88 -0.79
CA GLN A 81 -10.99 1.82 -0.01
C GLN A 81 -10.16 0.54 -0.24
N VAL A 82 -9.49 0.00 0.80
CA VAL A 82 -8.50 -1.08 0.67
C VAL A 82 -9.02 -2.47 1.08
N SER A 83 -10.24 -2.54 1.59
CA SER A 83 -10.82 -3.77 2.12
C SER A 83 -11.47 -4.61 1.03
N VAL A 84 -10.91 -5.79 0.75
CA VAL A 84 -11.53 -6.76 -0.16
C VAL A 84 -12.93 -7.17 0.32
N PRO A 85 -13.15 -7.56 1.60
CA PRO A 85 -14.51 -7.90 2.06
C PRO A 85 -15.51 -6.75 1.93
N ARG A 86 -15.11 -5.49 2.21
CA ARG A 86 -16.00 -4.33 2.03
C ARG A 86 -16.33 -4.11 0.56
N SER A 87 -15.40 -4.30 -0.36
CA SER A 87 -15.67 -4.18 -1.79
C SER A 87 -16.65 -5.24 -2.29
N VAL A 88 -16.69 -6.42 -1.67
CA VAL A 88 -17.68 -7.48 -1.96
C VAL A 88 -19.05 -7.13 -1.36
N ALA A 89 -19.07 -6.59 -0.14
CA ALA A 89 -20.32 -6.23 0.54
C ALA A 89 -21.00 -5.01 -0.11
N ASP A 90 -20.23 -4.01 -0.55
CA ASP A 90 -20.73 -2.81 -1.23
C ASP A 90 -19.80 -2.40 -2.37
N PRO A 91 -19.93 -3.03 -3.55
CA PRO A 91 -19.10 -2.73 -4.71
C PRO A 91 -19.35 -1.34 -5.30
N VAL A 92 -20.55 -0.79 -5.14
CA VAL A 92 -20.88 0.55 -5.64
C VAL A 92 -20.14 1.59 -4.83
N GLU A 93 -20.20 1.55 -3.51
CA GLU A 93 -19.47 2.44 -2.63
C GLU A 93 -17.95 2.32 -2.85
N SER A 94 -17.42 1.09 -2.94
CA SER A 94 -16.02 0.80 -3.21
C SER A 94 -15.56 1.48 -4.52
N SER A 95 -16.34 1.37 -5.59
CA SER A 95 -16.02 1.96 -6.89
C SER A 95 -15.99 3.50 -6.87
N THR A 96 -16.79 4.15 -6.02
CA THR A 96 -16.74 5.61 -5.88
C THR A 96 -15.37 6.08 -5.35
N HIS A 97 -14.77 5.34 -4.42
CA HIS A 97 -13.43 5.63 -3.92
C HIS A 97 -12.34 5.26 -4.94
N ASN A 98 -12.39 4.03 -5.43
CA ASN A 98 -11.27 3.41 -6.13
C ASN A 98 -11.26 3.69 -7.63
N ILE A 99 -12.39 3.98 -8.25
CA ILE A 99 -12.48 4.33 -9.68
C ILE A 99 -12.74 5.83 -9.83
N ALA A 100 -13.84 6.36 -9.29
CA ALA A 100 -14.15 7.77 -9.47
C ALA A 100 -13.11 8.67 -8.80
N GLY A 101 -12.69 8.37 -7.57
CA GLY A 101 -11.62 9.09 -6.88
C GLY A 101 -10.29 9.04 -7.62
N PHE A 102 -9.92 7.87 -8.15
CA PHE A 102 -8.71 7.72 -8.98
C PHE A 102 -8.78 8.58 -10.25
N LEU A 103 -9.91 8.58 -10.95
CA LEU A 103 -10.11 9.38 -12.16
C LEU A 103 -10.06 10.88 -11.88
N ASN A 104 -10.62 11.34 -10.76
CA ASN A 104 -10.50 12.75 -10.34
C ASN A 104 -9.02 13.15 -10.18
N VAL A 105 -8.21 12.31 -9.54
CA VAL A 105 -6.76 12.55 -9.36
C VAL A 105 -6.04 12.51 -10.69
N LEU A 106 -6.25 11.48 -11.50
CA LEU A 106 -5.57 11.28 -12.79
C LEU A 106 -5.90 12.41 -13.78
N ASP A 107 -7.16 12.85 -13.84
CA ASP A 107 -7.56 13.95 -14.71
C ASP A 107 -7.04 15.31 -14.20
N ALA A 108 -6.98 15.50 -12.88
CA ALA A 108 -6.35 16.70 -12.30
C ALA A 108 -4.84 16.73 -12.62
N VAL A 109 -4.12 15.60 -12.54
CA VAL A 109 -2.71 15.48 -12.99
C VAL A 109 -2.58 15.94 -14.45
N ARG A 110 -3.46 15.49 -15.34
CA ARG A 110 -3.49 15.89 -16.75
C ARG A 110 -3.72 17.39 -16.91
N ARG A 111 -4.77 17.95 -16.26
CA ARG A 111 -5.17 19.37 -16.39
C ARG A 111 -4.11 20.31 -15.85
N HIS A 112 -3.48 19.98 -14.72
CA HIS A 112 -2.40 20.76 -14.12
C HIS A 112 -1.03 20.49 -14.75
N LYS A 113 -0.95 19.57 -15.74
CA LYS A 113 0.28 19.18 -16.44
C LYS A 113 1.37 18.73 -15.45
N ILE A 114 0.98 18.02 -14.40
CA ILE A 114 1.92 17.50 -13.40
C ILE A 114 2.80 16.43 -14.07
N PRO A 115 4.13 16.56 -14.00
CA PRO A 115 5.02 15.74 -14.82
C PRO A 115 5.09 14.29 -14.38
N ARG A 116 4.66 13.96 -13.14
CA ARG A 116 4.82 12.60 -12.60
C ARG A 116 3.69 12.19 -11.65
N MET A 117 3.14 10.99 -11.86
CA MET A 117 2.21 10.33 -10.93
C MET A 117 2.68 8.92 -10.59
N VAL A 118 2.69 8.58 -9.32
CA VAL A 118 2.83 7.20 -8.80
C VAL A 118 1.52 6.85 -8.10
N TYR A 119 1.00 5.64 -8.30
CA TYR A 119 -0.26 5.25 -7.67
C TYR A 119 -0.24 3.83 -7.11
N ALA A 120 -1.03 3.60 -6.07
CA ALA A 120 -1.21 2.29 -5.47
C ALA A 120 -2.06 1.39 -6.37
N SER A 121 -1.45 0.38 -6.97
CA SER A 121 -2.10 -0.82 -7.48
C SER A 121 -1.95 -1.95 -6.45
N SER A 122 -2.26 -3.20 -6.81
CA SER A 122 -2.30 -4.31 -5.85
C SER A 122 -1.98 -5.64 -6.52
N ALA A 123 -1.37 -6.58 -5.78
CA ALA A 123 -1.27 -7.98 -6.18
C ALA A 123 -2.65 -8.66 -6.38
N ALA A 124 -3.72 -8.11 -5.80
CA ALA A 124 -5.09 -8.59 -5.99
C ALA A 124 -5.57 -8.58 -7.46
N VAL A 125 -4.89 -7.84 -8.33
CA VAL A 125 -5.19 -7.83 -9.79
C VAL A 125 -4.94 -9.20 -10.43
N TYR A 126 -4.03 -10.01 -9.88
CA TYR A 126 -3.67 -11.30 -10.47
C TYR A 126 -4.67 -12.41 -10.17
N GLY A 127 -5.42 -12.31 -9.06
CA GLY A 127 -6.29 -13.40 -8.59
C GLY A 127 -5.49 -14.64 -8.17
N VAL A 128 -5.99 -15.84 -8.51
CA VAL A 128 -5.28 -17.10 -8.25
C VAL A 128 -4.14 -17.24 -9.26
N PRO A 129 -2.89 -17.36 -8.80
CA PRO A 129 -1.74 -17.52 -9.69
C PRO A 129 -1.78 -18.85 -10.46
N GLU A 130 -1.60 -18.81 -11.77
CA GLU A 130 -1.38 -20.03 -12.58
C GLU A 130 0.06 -20.53 -12.47
N ALA A 131 1.01 -19.62 -12.21
CA ALA A 131 2.42 -19.90 -11.99
C ALA A 131 3.02 -18.88 -11.02
N LEU A 132 4.04 -19.27 -10.29
CA LEU A 132 4.81 -18.44 -9.37
C LEU A 132 6.30 -18.52 -9.74
N PRO A 133 7.08 -17.45 -9.50
CA PRO A 133 6.67 -16.16 -8.93
C PRO A 133 5.93 -15.28 -9.96
N LEU A 134 5.03 -14.40 -9.47
CA LEU A 134 4.27 -13.46 -10.29
C LEU A 134 5.17 -12.34 -10.84
N THR A 135 5.07 -12.10 -12.13
CA THR A 135 5.67 -10.97 -12.84
C THR A 135 4.59 -10.03 -13.36
N GLU A 136 4.97 -8.83 -13.81
CA GLU A 136 4.02 -7.87 -14.39
C GLU A 136 3.41 -8.34 -15.73
N ALA A 137 4.02 -9.34 -16.37
CA ALA A 137 3.52 -9.97 -17.60
C ALA A 137 2.41 -11.00 -17.36
N ASN A 138 2.21 -11.44 -16.11
CA ASN A 138 1.13 -12.37 -15.79
C ASN A 138 -0.24 -11.73 -16.05
N THR A 139 -1.15 -12.55 -16.61
CA THR A 139 -2.52 -12.10 -16.90
C THR A 139 -3.24 -11.69 -15.63
N ALA A 140 -3.87 -10.50 -15.66
CA ALA A 140 -4.74 -10.05 -14.59
C ALA A 140 -6.08 -10.80 -14.64
N LYS A 141 -6.43 -11.49 -13.55
CA LYS A 141 -7.70 -12.23 -13.36
C LYS A 141 -8.27 -11.93 -11.97
N PRO A 142 -8.66 -10.67 -11.68
CA PRO A 142 -9.10 -10.28 -10.34
C PRO A 142 -10.33 -11.08 -9.89
N MET A 143 -10.36 -11.48 -8.62
CA MET A 143 -11.42 -12.27 -8.01
C MET A 143 -12.33 -11.47 -7.07
N SER A 144 -12.12 -10.16 -6.98
CA SER A 144 -12.89 -9.27 -6.12
C SER A 144 -13.12 -7.92 -6.80
N PRO A 145 -14.17 -7.17 -6.42
CA PRO A 145 -14.35 -5.80 -6.89
C PRO A 145 -13.10 -4.94 -6.64
N TYR A 146 -12.49 -5.00 -5.45
CA TYR A 146 -11.24 -4.30 -5.16
C TYR A 146 -10.11 -4.62 -6.16
N GLY A 147 -9.87 -5.91 -6.43
CA GLY A 147 -8.85 -6.33 -7.39
C GLY A 147 -9.16 -5.82 -8.81
N LEU A 148 -10.44 -5.88 -9.22
CA LEU A 148 -10.90 -5.36 -10.50
C LEU A 148 -10.73 -3.84 -10.59
N GLU A 149 -11.08 -3.10 -9.54
CA GLU A 149 -10.91 -1.64 -9.45
C GLU A 149 -9.45 -1.24 -9.62
N LYS A 150 -8.52 -1.94 -8.97
CA LYS A 150 -7.08 -1.69 -9.13
C LYS A 150 -6.58 -2.02 -10.54
N PHE A 151 -7.10 -3.06 -11.17
CA PHE A 151 -6.81 -3.36 -12.56
C PHE A 151 -7.38 -2.30 -13.52
N ILE A 152 -8.59 -1.81 -13.28
CA ILE A 152 -9.18 -0.70 -14.03
C ILE A 152 -8.30 0.56 -13.91
N ASN A 153 -7.76 0.87 -12.72
CA ASN A 153 -6.83 1.97 -12.53
C ASN A 153 -5.57 1.82 -13.40
N ASP A 154 -5.00 0.60 -13.47
CA ASP A 154 -3.86 0.32 -14.33
C ASP A 154 -4.20 0.57 -15.83
N GLN A 155 -5.42 0.20 -16.28
CA GLN A 155 -5.88 0.43 -17.65
C GLN A 155 -6.11 1.91 -17.97
N TYR A 156 -6.74 2.66 -17.04
CA TYR A 156 -6.91 4.11 -17.21
C TYR A 156 -5.57 4.85 -17.23
N ALA A 157 -4.64 4.49 -16.37
CA ALA A 157 -3.30 5.07 -16.37
C ALA A 157 -2.55 4.84 -17.68
N ALA A 158 -2.64 3.62 -18.25
CA ALA A 158 -2.08 3.31 -19.57
C ALA A 158 -2.73 4.14 -20.68
N LEU A 159 -4.07 4.22 -20.70
CA LEU A 159 -4.82 5.00 -21.68
C LEU A 159 -4.51 6.51 -21.60
N TYR A 160 -4.40 7.06 -20.39
CA TYR A 160 -4.05 8.48 -20.19
C TYR A 160 -2.63 8.81 -20.65
N ARG A 161 -1.71 7.85 -20.54
CA ARG A 161 -0.36 7.99 -21.11
C ARG A 161 -0.43 8.06 -22.64
N GLU A 162 -1.19 7.21 -23.28
CA GLU A 162 -1.30 7.15 -24.74
C GLU A 162 -2.03 8.38 -25.31
N LEU A 163 -3.15 8.77 -24.71
CA LEU A 163 -3.99 9.87 -25.22
C LEU A 163 -3.48 11.27 -24.82
N TYR A 164 -2.90 11.40 -23.64
CA TYR A 164 -2.60 12.72 -23.05
C TYR A 164 -1.14 12.88 -22.61
N GLY A 165 -0.30 11.86 -22.74
CA GLY A 165 1.11 11.94 -22.36
C GLY A 165 1.34 11.96 -20.83
N VAL A 166 0.36 11.53 -20.02
CA VAL A 166 0.51 11.51 -18.56
C VAL A 166 1.51 10.45 -18.14
N SER A 167 2.65 10.85 -17.56
CA SER A 167 3.67 9.93 -17.04
C SER A 167 3.21 9.36 -15.69
N SER A 168 2.87 8.06 -15.68
CA SER A 168 2.44 7.38 -14.45
C SER A 168 2.99 5.97 -14.33
N VAL A 169 3.15 5.50 -13.08
CA VAL A 169 3.48 4.10 -12.75
C VAL A 169 2.63 3.59 -11.60
N GLY A 170 2.05 2.41 -11.79
CA GLY A 170 1.29 1.68 -10.78
C GLY A 170 2.18 0.75 -9.96
N MET A 171 2.14 0.90 -8.65
CA MET A 171 2.88 0.05 -7.72
C MET A 171 1.95 -1.07 -7.24
N ARG A 172 2.09 -2.28 -7.78
CA ARG A 172 1.33 -3.47 -7.36
C ARG A 172 1.92 -4.00 -6.07
N TYR A 173 1.44 -3.47 -4.94
CA TYR A 173 1.91 -3.89 -3.62
C TYR A 173 1.48 -5.32 -3.32
N PHE A 174 2.44 -6.11 -2.81
CA PHE A 174 2.18 -7.39 -2.17
C PHE A 174 1.81 -7.15 -0.70
N ASN A 175 2.07 -8.08 0.22
CA ASN A 175 1.55 -7.99 1.59
C ASN A 175 2.39 -7.03 2.43
N VAL A 176 2.05 -5.74 2.37
CA VAL A 176 2.75 -4.68 3.13
C VAL A 176 2.42 -4.80 4.61
N TYR A 177 3.44 -4.71 5.47
CA TYR A 177 3.30 -4.73 6.93
C TYR A 177 4.24 -3.73 7.61
N GLY A 178 3.95 -3.37 8.85
CA GLY A 178 4.80 -2.50 9.66
C GLY A 178 4.04 -1.59 10.63
N PRO A 179 4.75 -0.67 11.30
CA PRO A 179 4.16 0.33 12.20
C PRO A 179 3.05 1.15 11.52
N ARG A 180 2.13 1.69 12.31
CA ARG A 180 0.97 2.49 11.87
C ARG A 180 -0.09 1.71 11.08
N GLN A 181 0.08 0.40 10.85
CA GLN A 181 -1.00 -0.43 10.35
C GLN A 181 -1.99 -0.70 11.48
N ASP A 182 -3.27 -0.39 11.26
CA ASP A 182 -4.28 -0.52 12.31
C ASP A 182 -4.65 -2.00 12.57
N PRO A 183 -4.26 -2.60 13.71
CA PRO A 183 -4.55 -4.00 14.01
C PRO A 183 -6.04 -4.25 14.29
N LYS A 184 -6.76 -3.22 14.73
CA LYS A 184 -8.18 -3.29 15.07
C LYS A 184 -9.09 -3.16 13.85
N SER A 185 -8.52 -2.83 12.69
CA SER A 185 -9.29 -2.84 11.44
C SER A 185 -9.83 -4.25 11.20
N PRO A 186 -11.13 -4.45 10.97
CA PRO A 186 -11.70 -5.76 10.63
C PRO A 186 -11.07 -6.33 9.35
N TYR A 187 -10.40 -5.49 8.58
CA TYR A 187 -9.73 -5.81 7.32
C TYR A 187 -8.21 -5.84 7.43
N ALA A 188 -7.68 -5.78 8.67
CA ALA A 188 -6.25 -5.88 8.92
C ALA A 188 -5.66 -7.17 8.32
N GLY A 189 -4.49 -7.05 7.73
CA GLY A 189 -3.72 -8.19 7.24
C GLY A 189 -3.35 -9.18 8.37
N VAL A 190 -2.94 -10.37 8.01
CA VAL A 190 -2.65 -11.45 8.98
C VAL A 190 -1.62 -11.03 10.03
N ILE A 191 -0.56 -10.31 9.65
CA ILE A 191 0.47 -9.83 10.60
C ILE A 191 -0.15 -8.91 11.66
N SER A 192 -1.01 -7.97 11.27
CA SER A 192 -1.65 -7.06 12.23
C SER A 192 -2.58 -7.80 13.18
N LYS A 193 -3.34 -8.78 12.69
CA LYS A 193 -4.22 -9.62 13.52
C LYS A 193 -3.42 -10.47 14.50
N PHE A 194 -2.30 -11.04 14.05
CA PHE A 194 -1.43 -11.82 14.91
C PHE A 194 -0.71 -10.93 15.94
N ALA A 195 -0.32 -9.72 15.56
CA ALA A 195 0.25 -8.74 16.49
C ALA A 195 -0.74 -8.37 17.61
N ASP A 196 -2.00 -8.08 17.25
CA ASP A 196 -3.07 -7.83 18.23
C ASP A 196 -3.30 -9.03 19.15
N GLY A 197 -3.32 -10.25 18.58
CA GLY A 197 -3.43 -11.49 19.33
C GLY A 197 -2.28 -11.71 20.32
N LEU A 198 -1.04 -11.46 19.91
CA LEU A 198 0.14 -11.57 20.77
C LEU A 198 0.15 -10.51 21.87
N GLU A 199 -0.22 -9.26 21.57
CA GLU A 199 -0.30 -8.18 22.54
C GLU A 199 -1.45 -8.44 23.55
N GLY A 200 -2.61 -8.89 23.07
CA GLY A 200 -3.79 -9.20 23.87
C GLY A 200 -3.77 -10.59 24.54
N ALA A 201 -2.71 -11.39 24.36
CA ALA A 201 -2.62 -12.79 24.82
C ALA A 201 -3.81 -13.66 24.39
N THR A 202 -4.32 -13.44 23.17
CA THR A 202 -5.41 -14.21 22.58
C THR A 202 -4.88 -15.22 21.54
N ALA A 203 -5.67 -16.26 21.25
CA ALA A 203 -5.26 -17.29 20.29
C ALA A 203 -5.16 -16.72 18.87
N LEU A 204 -4.07 -17.04 18.17
CA LEU A 204 -3.87 -16.73 16.76
C LEU A 204 -4.69 -17.70 15.91
N ARG A 205 -5.61 -17.17 15.12
CA ARG A 205 -6.48 -17.98 14.26
C ARG A 205 -5.80 -18.23 12.92
N VAL A 206 -5.56 -19.49 12.60
CA VAL A 206 -4.99 -19.96 11.33
C VAL A 206 -6.06 -20.72 10.57
N PHE A 207 -6.45 -20.22 9.41
CA PHE A 207 -7.36 -20.92 8.51
C PHE A 207 -6.61 -21.98 7.72
N GLY A 208 -7.06 -23.25 7.80
CA GLY A 208 -6.35 -24.39 7.24
C GLY A 208 -5.17 -24.86 8.12
N ASP A 209 -4.17 -25.44 7.48
CA ASP A 209 -3.00 -26.02 8.13
C ASP A 209 -1.84 -25.03 8.37
N GLY A 210 -1.93 -23.82 7.82
CA GLY A 210 -0.90 -22.78 7.93
C GLY A 210 0.22 -22.89 6.89
N SER A 211 0.11 -23.78 5.90
CA SER A 211 1.08 -23.92 4.80
C SER A 211 0.96 -22.86 3.71
N GLN A 212 -0.11 -22.06 3.72
CA GLN A 212 -0.28 -20.98 2.75
C GLN A 212 0.85 -19.94 2.85
N THR A 213 1.37 -19.51 1.70
CA THR A 213 2.52 -18.61 1.64
C THR A 213 2.15 -17.21 1.18
N ARG A 214 2.85 -16.21 1.72
CA ARG A 214 2.74 -14.81 1.32
C ARG A 214 4.12 -14.17 1.20
N ASP A 215 4.26 -13.26 0.25
CA ASP A 215 5.38 -12.34 0.16
C ASP A 215 5.07 -11.10 1.00
N PHE A 216 5.73 -10.99 2.15
CA PHE A 216 5.57 -9.88 3.08
C PHE A 216 6.66 -8.85 2.87
N ILE A 217 6.27 -7.59 2.67
CA ILE A 217 7.19 -6.48 2.46
C ILE A 217 7.03 -5.42 3.55
N TYR A 218 8.16 -4.98 4.12
CA TYR A 218 8.17 -3.93 5.14
C TYR A 218 7.79 -2.57 4.56
N VAL A 219 6.96 -1.82 5.28
CA VAL A 219 6.40 -0.54 4.82
C VAL A 219 7.47 0.52 4.53
N GLY A 220 8.59 0.51 5.26
CA GLY A 220 9.71 1.40 4.99
C GLY A 220 10.37 1.15 3.62
N ASP A 221 10.46 -0.10 3.19
CA ASP A 221 10.95 -0.46 1.87
C ASP A 221 9.97 -0.07 0.76
N VAL A 222 8.66 -0.16 1.03
CA VAL A 222 7.61 0.35 0.13
C VAL A 222 7.69 1.87 0.00
N ALA A 223 7.85 2.59 1.10
CA ALA A 223 8.01 4.05 1.10
C ALA A 223 9.23 4.49 0.27
N ARG A 224 10.34 3.75 0.38
CA ARG A 224 11.53 3.98 -0.43
C ARG A 224 11.29 3.69 -1.92
N ALA A 225 10.57 2.63 -2.26
CA ALA A 225 10.18 2.33 -3.63
C ALA A 225 9.31 3.46 -4.23
N ASN A 226 8.35 3.98 -3.46
CA ASN A 226 7.52 5.11 -3.86
C ASN A 226 8.33 6.37 -4.12
N ALA A 227 9.29 6.69 -3.23
CA ALA A 227 10.16 7.86 -3.40
C ALA A 227 11.05 7.75 -4.64
N LEU A 228 11.61 6.58 -4.93
CA LEU A 228 12.38 6.32 -6.14
C LEU A 228 11.50 6.40 -7.40
N ALA A 229 10.30 5.84 -7.37
CA ALA A 229 9.36 5.89 -8.48
C ALA A 229 8.90 7.32 -8.81
N LEU A 230 8.75 8.19 -7.81
CA LEU A 230 8.44 9.62 -8.00
C LEU A 230 9.57 10.38 -8.68
N GLN A 231 10.82 9.97 -8.49
CA GLN A 231 12.01 10.60 -9.05
C GLN A 231 12.43 10.03 -10.41
N GLY A 232 11.96 8.81 -10.73
CA GLY A 232 12.23 8.14 -11.99
C GLY A 232 11.19 8.47 -13.08
N ASP A 233 11.42 7.92 -14.26
CA ASP A 233 10.58 8.10 -15.45
C ASP A 233 9.87 6.81 -15.90
N VAL A 234 10.08 5.69 -15.20
CA VAL A 234 9.45 4.40 -15.52
C VAL A 234 7.94 4.51 -15.57
N THR A 235 7.32 3.90 -16.57
CA THR A 235 5.86 3.88 -16.77
C THR A 235 5.30 2.46 -16.78
N GLY A 236 3.97 2.34 -16.73
CA GLY A 236 3.27 1.06 -16.66
C GLY A 236 3.06 0.60 -15.23
N VAL A 237 3.38 -0.65 -14.91
CA VAL A 237 3.19 -1.22 -13.57
C VAL A 237 4.46 -1.89 -13.06
N LEU A 238 4.66 -1.91 -11.75
CA LEU A 238 5.77 -2.57 -11.07
C LEU A 238 5.25 -3.39 -9.88
N ASN A 239 5.70 -4.64 -9.78
CA ASN A 239 5.46 -5.46 -8.60
C ASN A 239 6.36 -5.01 -7.45
N VAL A 240 5.76 -4.79 -6.27
CA VAL A 240 6.46 -4.35 -5.07
C VAL A 240 6.32 -5.42 -3.99
N GLY A 241 7.33 -6.24 -3.86
CA GLY A 241 7.47 -7.32 -2.90
C GLY A 241 8.94 -7.69 -2.75
N THR A 242 9.23 -8.71 -1.94
CA THR A 242 10.61 -9.11 -1.62
C THR A 242 11.16 -10.19 -2.56
N GLY A 243 10.28 -10.93 -3.22
CA GLY A 243 10.64 -12.14 -3.95
C GLY A 243 10.79 -13.38 -3.06
N THR A 244 10.53 -13.24 -1.76
CA THR A 244 10.61 -14.33 -0.78
C THR A 244 9.23 -14.57 -0.17
N SER A 245 8.77 -15.82 -0.22
CA SER A 245 7.50 -16.23 0.41
C SER A 245 7.75 -16.86 1.77
N VAL A 246 6.85 -16.58 2.70
CA VAL A 246 6.87 -17.12 4.07
C VAL A 246 5.52 -17.80 4.32
N THR A 247 5.53 -18.98 4.92
CA THR A 247 4.31 -19.68 5.38
C THR A 247 3.72 -18.98 6.60
N LEU A 248 2.43 -19.21 6.89
CA LEU A 248 1.85 -18.66 8.12
C LEU A 248 2.46 -19.27 9.39
N LEU A 249 2.94 -20.52 9.35
CA LEU A 249 3.62 -21.12 10.49
C LEU A 249 4.98 -20.46 10.73
N GLU A 250 5.80 -20.26 9.69
CA GLU A 250 7.07 -19.51 9.78
C GLU A 250 6.83 -18.05 10.24
N LEU A 251 5.76 -17.39 9.76
CA LEU A 251 5.36 -16.08 10.25
C LEU A 251 5.10 -16.10 11.76
N ILE A 252 4.34 -17.07 12.27
CA ILE A 252 4.02 -17.18 13.69
C ILE A 252 5.30 -17.32 14.51
N ASP A 253 6.23 -18.20 14.09
CA ASP A 253 7.48 -18.41 14.81
C ASP A 253 8.36 -17.14 14.79
N ALA A 254 8.48 -16.46 13.67
CA ALA A 254 9.18 -15.18 13.58
C ALA A 254 8.54 -14.09 14.46
N MET A 255 7.20 -14.06 14.54
CA MET A 255 6.50 -13.11 15.40
C MET A 255 6.68 -13.41 16.89
N LYS A 256 6.66 -14.69 17.29
CA LYS A 256 6.99 -15.10 18.68
C LYS A 256 8.36 -14.57 19.09
N GLU A 257 9.36 -14.74 18.22
CA GLU A 257 10.71 -14.24 18.46
C GLU A 257 10.73 -12.70 18.55
N ALA A 258 10.16 -12.00 17.56
CA ALA A 258 10.17 -10.54 17.48
C ALA A 258 9.43 -9.86 18.65
N PHE A 259 8.32 -10.45 19.10
CA PHE A 259 7.49 -9.93 20.20
C PHE A 259 7.99 -10.41 21.56
N GLY A 260 8.81 -11.47 21.63
CA GLY A 260 9.24 -12.10 22.88
C GLY A 260 8.08 -12.71 23.67
N LYS A 261 7.02 -13.16 22.96
CA LYS A 261 5.78 -13.66 23.57
C LYS A 261 5.44 -15.07 23.04
N PRO A 262 4.95 -15.99 23.86
CA PRO A 262 4.40 -17.25 23.38
C PRO A 262 3.12 -17.00 22.58
N ALA A 263 2.84 -17.87 21.61
CA ALA A 263 1.59 -17.87 20.85
C ALA A 263 0.79 -19.14 21.10
N VAL A 264 -0.51 -19.00 21.30
CA VAL A 264 -1.45 -20.11 21.23
C VAL A 264 -2.06 -20.07 19.83
N VAL A 265 -1.93 -21.15 19.07
CA VAL A 265 -2.45 -21.25 17.70
C VAL A 265 -3.75 -22.05 17.72
N ARG A 266 -4.78 -21.55 17.06
CA ARG A 266 -6.04 -22.23 16.82
C ARG A 266 -6.27 -22.39 15.33
N HIS A 267 -6.35 -23.61 14.86
CA HIS A 267 -6.70 -23.93 13.49
C HIS A 267 -8.21 -23.84 13.28
N GLU A 268 -8.61 -23.22 12.19
CA GLU A 268 -9.99 -23.07 11.74
C GLU A 268 -10.15 -23.72 10.35
N PRO A 269 -11.36 -24.07 9.90
CA PRO A 269 -11.56 -24.55 8.54
C PRO A 269 -10.96 -23.58 7.48
N PRO A 270 -10.47 -24.08 6.33
CA PRO A 270 -9.94 -23.22 5.27
C PRO A 270 -10.95 -22.14 4.85
N ALA A 271 -10.46 -20.92 4.65
CA ALA A 271 -11.32 -19.82 4.20
C ALA A 271 -11.63 -19.96 2.71
N THR A 272 -12.91 -19.88 2.35
CA THR A 272 -13.34 -19.93 0.95
C THR A 272 -12.77 -18.75 0.16
N GLY A 273 -12.12 -19.05 -0.96
CA GLY A 273 -11.54 -18.01 -1.85
C GLY A 273 -10.18 -17.47 -1.39
N ASP A 274 -9.57 -18.04 -0.35
CA ASP A 274 -8.20 -17.69 0.01
C ASP A 274 -7.20 -18.22 -1.04
N ILE A 275 -6.20 -17.40 -1.36
CA ILE A 275 -5.11 -17.76 -2.28
C ILE A 275 -4.09 -18.60 -1.49
N ALA A 276 -3.86 -19.83 -1.90
CA ALA A 276 -2.94 -20.72 -1.19
C ALA A 276 -1.50 -20.17 -1.19
N HIS A 277 -0.99 -19.76 -2.34
CA HIS A 277 0.40 -19.31 -2.48
C HIS A 277 0.49 -18.00 -3.25
N SER A 278 1.33 -17.09 -2.74
CA SER A 278 1.63 -15.80 -3.37
C SER A 278 3.12 -15.49 -3.23
N ALA A 279 3.77 -15.27 -4.37
CA ALA A 279 5.17 -14.86 -4.46
C ALA A 279 5.35 -13.90 -5.61
N THR A 280 6.16 -12.86 -5.44
CA THR A 280 6.48 -11.93 -6.52
C THR A 280 7.88 -12.15 -7.08
N ASN A 281 8.09 -11.69 -8.33
CA ASN A 281 9.41 -11.42 -8.87
C ASN A 281 9.59 -9.89 -8.97
N PRO A 282 10.41 -9.26 -8.10
CA PRO A 282 10.63 -7.82 -8.11
C PRO A 282 11.68 -7.37 -9.12
N ALA A 283 12.13 -8.23 -10.04
CA ALA A 283 13.25 -7.96 -10.95
C ALA A 283 13.05 -6.67 -11.76
N ARG A 284 11.84 -6.41 -12.26
CA ARG A 284 11.54 -5.18 -13.01
C ARG A 284 11.72 -3.94 -12.13
N LEU A 285 11.22 -3.95 -10.90
CA LEU A 285 11.41 -2.86 -9.93
C LEU A 285 12.89 -2.62 -9.67
N THR A 286 13.66 -3.70 -9.41
CA THR A 286 15.12 -3.63 -9.18
C THR A 286 15.85 -3.05 -10.39
N LEU A 287 15.58 -3.54 -11.59
CA LEU A 287 16.27 -3.10 -12.81
C LEU A 287 15.95 -1.65 -13.18
N THR A 288 14.70 -1.20 -12.97
CA THR A 288 14.27 0.13 -13.42
C THR A 288 14.52 1.24 -12.41
N LEU A 289 14.48 0.94 -11.10
CA LEU A 289 14.63 1.93 -10.04
C LEU A 289 15.90 1.73 -9.18
N GLY A 290 16.70 0.71 -9.43
CA GLY A 290 17.84 0.36 -8.57
C GLY A 290 17.39 -0.01 -7.14
N TRP A 291 16.16 -0.49 -7.00
CA TRP A 291 15.57 -0.81 -5.70
C TRP A 291 15.79 -2.28 -5.33
N ALA A 292 16.06 -2.52 -4.06
CA ALA A 292 16.00 -3.83 -3.44
C ALA A 292 15.51 -3.68 -1.99
N PRO A 293 14.81 -4.66 -1.39
CA PRO A 293 14.47 -4.58 0.03
C PRO A 293 15.74 -4.54 0.87
N VAL A 294 15.77 -3.69 1.88
CA VAL A 294 16.92 -3.56 2.80
C VAL A 294 16.59 -4.01 4.22
N THR A 295 15.30 -4.13 4.53
CA THR A 295 14.82 -4.58 5.84
C THR A 295 14.53 -6.06 5.78
N THR A 296 15.18 -6.85 6.61
CA THR A 296 14.86 -8.28 6.73
C THR A 296 13.48 -8.46 7.36
N PHE A 297 12.86 -9.62 7.12
CA PHE A 297 11.53 -9.92 7.66
C PHE A 297 11.48 -9.80 9.19
N VAL A 298 12.48 -10.34 9.87
CA VAL A 298 12.57 -10.30 11.35
C VAL A 298 12.79 -8.88 11.87
N GLU A 299 13.64 -8.07 11.21
CA GLU A 299 13.84 -6.66 11.58
C GLU A 299 12.54 -5.85 11.46
N GLY A 300 11.78 -6.04 10.37
CA GLY A 300 10.48 -5.38 10.19
C GLY A 300 9.46 -5.78 11.26
N LEU A 301 9.43 -7.07 11.66
CA LEU A 301 8.56 -7.54 12.75
C LEU A 301 8.98 -6.95 14.11
N ARG A 302 10.29 -6.83 14.39
CA ARG A 302 10.78 -6.18 15.61
C ARG A 302 10.40 -4.69 15.65
N ALA A 303 10.51 -3.98 14.53
CA ALA A 303 10.07 -2.58 14.43
C ALA A 303 8.56 -2.44 14.69
N LEU A 304 7.73 -3.36 14.17
CA LEU A 304 6.31 -3.41 14.47
C LEU A 304 6.06 -3.63 15.95
N ALA A 305 6.70 -4.64 16.57
CA ALA A 305 6.55 -4.94 18.00
C ALA A 305 6.94 -3.76 18.89
N GLN A 306 8.03 -3.07 18.56
CA GLN A 306 8.47 -1.87 19.29
C GLN A 306 7.45 -0.73 19.20
N SER A 307 6.88 -0.50 18.00
CA SER A 307 5.89 0.57 17.80
C SER A 307 4.61 0.36 18.62
N LEU A 308 4.18 -0.89 18.80
CA LEU A 308 2.98 -1.21 19.57
C LEU A 308 3.19 -1.07 21.09
N ARG A 309 4.44 -1.17 21.56
CA ARG A 309 4.78 -0.95 22.98
C ARG A 309 4.92 0.53 23.34
N ALA A 310 5.15 1.38 22.35
CA ALA A 310 5.34 2.83 22.55
C ALA A 310 4.02 3.62 22.52
N THR A 311 2.91 2.95 22.18
CA THR A 311 1.55 3.51 22.11
C THR A 311 0.78 3.18 23.37
#